data_0719cef177e06d76605dcdd020087986
#
_entry.id   0719cef177e06d76605dcdd020087986
#
_cell.length_a   1.000
_cell.length_b   1.000
_cell.length_c   1.000
_cell.angle_alpha   90.00
_cell.angle_beta   90.00
_cell.angle_gamma   90.00
#
_symmetry.space_group_name_H-M   'P 1'
#
loop_
_entity.id
_entity.type
_entity.pdbx_description
1 polymer ?
#
loop_
_entity_poly.entity_id
_entity_poly.type
_entity_poly.pdbx_seq_one_letter_code
_entity_poly.pdbx_strand_id
1 'polypeptide(L)'
;GNSWYWFYGATYLTQIPQMTQQNLHASENVVSLLLTLFSVGIGVGSLLCRRIGGSEVNLKMVPMGAIGLTVFAFYLAASLAFVPQQNGVMLGLNDIFTQGLSYYHVMLAVTLLGISGGFYIVPLYAMMQAFSPRSHRARVVAANNILNAVFMVSSALFSIFILSIFKIDIKILFSITAILSAIFTTWLLFRLKPMLAAQQHQTLED
;
A
#
# COMPACT_ATOMS: atom_id res chain seq x y z
N GLY A 1 -4.22 3.78 12.27
CA GLY A 1 -4.19 2.84 11.13
C GLY A 1 -4.43 3.56 9.81
N ASN A 2 -5.56 4.26 9.65
CA ASN A 2 -5.90 4.92 8.38
C ASN A 2 -4.79 5.87 7.88
N SER A 3 -4.36 6.79 8.70
CA SER A 3 -3.36 7.79 8.29
C SER A 3 -1.99 7.16 7.97
N TRP A 4 -1.64 6.06 8.63
CA TRP A 4 -0.45 5.28 8.26
C TRP A 4 -0.55 4.73 6.83
N TYR A 5 -1.71 4.21 6.45
CA TYR A 5 -1.94 3.75 5.08
C TYR A 5 -1.74 4.87 4.05
N TRP A 6 -2.18 6.08 4.37
CA TRP A 6 -2.00 7.24 3.49
C TRP A 6 -0.53 7.69 3.40
N PHE A 7 0.23 7.64 4.51
CA PHE A 7 1.68 7.85 4.45
C PHE A 7 2.34 6.82 3.53
N TYR A 8 2.05 5.56 3.78
CA TYR A 8 2.59 4.43 3.04
C TYR A 8 2.20 4.49 1.55
N GLY A 9 0.92 4.60 1.26
CA GLY A 9 0.40 4.65 -0.11
C GLY A 9 0.90 5.85 -0.90
N ALA A 10 0.98 7.02 -0.27
CA ALA A 10 1.52 8.23 -0.89
C ALA A 10 3.00 8.05 -1.25
N THR A 11 3.82 7.42 -0.37
CA THR A 11 5.22 7.14 -0.66
C THR A 11 5.34 6.32 -1.95
N TYR A 12 4.58 5.22 -2.11
CA TYR A 12 4.66 4.39 -3.30
C TYR A 12 4.10 5.09 -4.54
N LEU A 13 2.90 5.68 -4.45
CA LEU A 13 2.23 6.33 -5.59
C LEU A 13 3.06 7.47 -6.18
N THR A 14 3.67 8.30 -5.33
CA THR A 14 4.47 9.43 -5.81
C THR A 14 5.81 9.01 -6.39
N GLN A 15 6.31 7.83 -6.01
CA GLN A 15 7.60 7.32 -6.48
C GLN A 15 7.50 6.35 -7.66
N ILE A 16 6.31 5.84 -8.02
CA ILE A 16 6.12 4.99 -9.21
C ILE A 16 6.67 5.67 -10.49
N PRO A 17 6.40 6.95 -10.78
CA PRO A 17 6.96 7.60 -11.97
C PRO A 17 8.48 7.59 -11.98
N GLN A 18 9.12 8.01 -10.89
CA GLN A 18 10.58 8.05 -10.77
C GLN A 18 11.19 6.65 -10.86
N MET A 19 10.62 5.67 -10.14
CA MET A 19 11.01 4.27 -10.20
C MET A 19 10.95 3.73 -11.64
N THR A 20 9.88 4.01 -12.36
CA THR A 20 9.68 3.53 -13.72
C THR A 20 10.73 4.11 -14.68
N GLN A 21 11.00 5.41 -14.58
CA GLN A 21 11.98 6.05 -15.46
C GLN A 21 13.42 5.68 -15.10
N GLN A 22 13.78 5.67 -13.82
CA GLN A 22 15.17 5.49 -13.38
C GLN A 22 15.59 4.02 -13.21
N ASN A 23 14.70 3.15 -12.72
CA ASN A 23 15.04 1.76 -12.45
C ASN A 23 14.58 0.79 -13.54
N LEU A 24 13.43 1.06 -14.17
CA LEU A 24 12.95 0.23 -15.28
C LEU A 24 13.39 0.75 -16.64
N HIS A 25 13.94 1.97 -16.74
CA HIS A 25 14.25 2.67 -17.99
C HIS A 25 13.06 2.65 -18.96
N ALA A 26 11.86 2.91 -18.45
CA ALA A 26 10.61 2.78 -19.19
C ALA A 26 9.86 4.11 -19.31
N SER A 27 9.06 4.21 -20.36
CA SER A 27 8.32 5.40 -20.77
C SER A 27 7.13 5.72 -19.84
N GLU A 28 6.54 6.90 -20.01
CA GLU A 28 5.36 7.35 -19.27
C GLU A 28 4.14 6.44 -19.46
N ASN A 29 4.03 5.75 -20.59
CA ASN A 29 2.98 4.76 -20.80
C ASN A 29 3.09 3.58 -19.83
N VAL A 30 4.31 3.20 -19.46
CA VAL A 30 4.56 2.16 -18.45
C VAL A 30 4.27 2.67 -17.05
N VAL A 31 4.53 3.97 -16.76
CA VAL A 31 4.07 4.61 -15.51
C VAL A 31 2.55 4.48 -15.38
N SER A 32 1.83 4.83 -16.44
CA SER A 32 0.36 4.72 -16.48
C SER A 32 -0.13 3.29 -16.28
N LEU A 33 0.56 2.30 -16.86
CA LEU A 33 0.26 0.88 -16.65
C LEU A 33 0.43 0.50 -15.16
N LEU A 34 1.56 0.85 -14.54
CA LEU A 34 1.81 0.51 -13.14
C LEU A 34 0.84 1.18 -12.19
N LEU A 35 0.50 2.46 -12.41
CA LEU A 35 -0.53 3.17 -11.64
C LEU A 35 -1.91 2.53 -11.82
N THR A 36 -2.23 2.07 -13.02
CA THR A 36 -3.47 1.33 -13.31
C THR A 36 -3.49 0.01 -12.57
N LEU A 37 -2.43 -0.78 -12.63
CA LEU A 37 -2.31 -2.06 -11.93
C LEU A 37 -2.45 -1.89 -10.42
N PHE A 38 -1.83 -0.86 -9.84
CA PHE A 38 -1.98 -0.52 -8.43
C PHE A 38 -3.44 -0.17 -8.08
N SER A 39 -4.08 0.68 -8.87
CA SER A 39 -5.46 1.12 -8.65
C SER A 39 -6.47 -0.01 -8.80
N VAL A 40 -6.33 -0.82 -9.86
CA VAL A 40 -7.13 -2.04 -10.07
C VAL A 40 -6.90 -3.02 -8.91
N GLY A 41 -5.66 -3.16 -8.46
CA GLY A 41 -5.33 -3.96 -7.29
C GLY A 41 -6.11 -3.54 -6.04
N ILE A 42 -6.15 -2.23 -5.73
CA ILE A 42 -6.95 -1.70 -4.61
C ILE A 42 -8.43 -2.05 -4.79
N GLY A 43 -8.98 -1.87 -6.00
CA GLY A 43 -10.36 -2.21 -6.33
C GLY A 43 -10.66 -3.70 -6.09
N VAL A 44 -9.82 -4.58 -6.63
CA VAL A 44 -9.93 -6.04 -6.46
C VAL A 44 -9.82 -6.42 -4.97
N GLY A 45 -8.81 -5.89 -4.27
CA GLY A 45 -8.62 -6.13 -2.83
C GLY A 45 -9.83 -5.68 -2.00
N SER A 46 -10.42 -4.53 -2.32
CA SER A 46 -11.61 -4.01 -1.65
C SER A 46 -12.84 -4.89 -1.88
N LEU A 47 -13.03 -5.38 -3.10
CA LEU A 47 -14.12 -6.29 -3.45
C LEU A 47 -13.94 -7.67 -2.77
N LEU A 48 -12.73 -8.20 -2.79
CA LEU A 48 -12.41 -9.48 -2.12
C LEU A 48 -12.56 -9.36 -0.61
N CYS A 49 -12.10 -8.28 0.00
CA CYS A 49 -12.26 -7.99 1.42
C CYS A 49 -13.74 -8.05 1.82
N ARG A 50 -14.60 -7.41 1.04
CA ARG A 50 -16.05 -7.41 1.26
C ARG A 50 -16.67 -8.79 1.07
N ARG A 51 -16.22 -9.55 0.06
CA ARG A 51 -16.73 -10.89 -0.25
C ARG A 51 -16.37 -11.92 0.81
N ILE A 52 -15.13 -11.85 1.32
CA ILE A 52 -14.61 -12.79 2.33
C ILE A 52 -15.05 -12.36 3.75
N GLY A 53 -15.11 -11.04 4.00
CA GLY A 53 -15.46 -10.48 5.32
C GLY A 53 -16.95 -10.51 5.64
N GLY A 54 -17.82 -10.73 4.65
CA GLY A 54 -19.28 -10.68 4.83
C GLY A 54 -19.83 -9.25 4.94
N SER A 55 -21.05 -9.13 5.46
CA SER A 55 -21.76 -7.84 5.63
C SER A 55 -21.32 -7.06 6.86
N GLU A 56 -20.63 -7.69 7.80
CA GLU A 56 -20.16 -7.08 9.03
C GLU A 56 -18.73 -6.55 8.94
N VAL A 57 -18.35 -5.67 9.89
CA VAL A 57 -16.98 -5.14 9.99
C VAL A 57 -16.04 -6.24 10.44
N ASN A 58 -15.39 -6.91 9.51
CA ASN A 58 -14.48 -7.99 9.82
C ASN A 58 -13.04 -7.49 10.00
N LEU A 59 -12.65 -7.28 11.26
CA LEU A 59 -11.31 -6.80 11.62
C LEU A 59 -10.19 -7.82 11.32
N LYS A 60 -10.52 -9.09 11.07
CA LYS A 60 -9.53 -10.13 10.73
C LYS A 60 -8.83 -9.86 9.40
N MET A 61 -9.43 -9.03 8.53
CA MET A 61 -8.85 -8.65 7.24
C MET A 61 -7.72 -7.61 7.38
N VAL A 62 -7.76 -6.77 8.43
CA VAL A 62 -6.73 -5.75 8.67
C VAL A 62 -5.33 -6.35 8.84
N PRO A 63 -5.11 -7.37 9.69
CA PRO A 63 -3.82 -8.06 9.79
C PRO A 63 -3.32 -8.61 8.45
N MET A 64 -4.22 -9.22 7.67
CA MET A 64 -3.87 -9.80 6.37
C MET A 64 -3.40 -8.71 5.40
N GLY A 65 -4.14 -7.60 5.31
CA GLY A 65 -3.74 -6.45 4.51
C GLY A 65 -2.41 -5.85 4.98
N ALA A 66 -2.22 -5.67 6.29
CA ALA A 66 -0.99 -5.09 6.87
C ALA A 66 0.25 -5.96 6.60
N ILE A 67 0.14 -7.27 6.75
CA ILE A 67 1.21 -8.23 6.42
C ILE A 67 1.49 -8.18 4.92
N GLY A 68 0.45 -8.21 4.09
CA GLY A 68 0.58 -8.13 2.64
C GLY A 68 1.29 -6.84 2.19
N LEU A 69 0.92 -5.67 2.73
CA LEU A 69 1.61 -4.42 2.46
C LEU A 69 3.11 -4.51 2.78
N THR A 70 3.48 -5.11 3.90
CA THR A 70 4.88 -5.28 4.28
C THR A 70 5.63 -6.24 3.35
N VAL A 71 5.06 -7.42 3.13
CA VAL A 71 5.69 -8.48 2.31
C VAL A 71 5.87 -8.02 0.86
N PHE A 72 4.83 -7.45 0.26
CA PHE A 72 4.89 -7.04 -1.15
C PHE A 72 5.68 -5.75 -1.36
N ALA A 73 5.88 -4.93 -0.32
CA ALA A 73 6.84 -3.84 -0.35
C ALA A 73 8.28 -4.34 -0.46
N PHE A 74 8.66 -5.32 0.35
CA PHE A 74 9.96 -5.98 0.23
C PHE A 74 10.11 -6.70 -1.11
N TYR A 75 9.06 -7.36 -1.58
CA TYR A 75 9.05 -8.02 -2.88
C TYR A 75 9.25 -7.02 -4.02
N LEU A 76 8.63 -5.83 -3.97
CA LEU A 76 8.86 -4.77 -4.95
C LEU A 76 10.32 -4.30 -4.92
N ALA A 77 10.84 -3.99 -3.73
CA ALA A 77 12.23 -3.55 -3.58
C ALA A 77 13.22 -4.61 -4.10
N ALA A 78 12.97 -5.89 -3.81
CA ALA A 78 13.78 -7.01 -4.31
C ALA A 78 13.66 -7.18 -5.83
N SER A 79 12.44 -7.11 -6.40
CA SER A 79 12.25 -7.24 -7.84
C SER A 79 13.00 -6.17 -8.64
N LEU A 80 13.07 -4.95 -8.13
CA LEU A 80 13.85 -3.87 -8.75
C LEU A 80 15.35 -4.14 -8.79
N ALA A 81 15.88 -4.95 -7.87
CA ALA A 81 17.30 -5.32 -7.88
C ALA A 81 17.66 -6.29 -9.01
N PHE A 82 16.68 -7.02 -9.54
CA PHE A 82 16.87 -7.99 -10.62
C PHE A 82 16.54 -7.42 -12.02
N VAL A 83 16.10 -6.17 -12.11
CA VAL A 83 15.88 -5.52 -13.40
C VAL A 83 17.24 -5.22 -14.03
N PRO A 84 17.50 -5.69 -15.29
CA PRO A 84 18.73 -5.41 -15.97
C PRO A 84 18.91 -3.90 -16.20
N GLN A 85 20.12 -3.39 -15.95
CA GLN A 85 20.44 -2.01 -16.32
C GLN A 85 20.53 -1.92 -17.84
N GLN A 86 19.68 -1.08 -18.43
CA GLN A 86 19.66 -0.85 -19.85
C GLN A 86 20.33 0.50 -20.18
N ASN A 87 21.28 0.45 -21.11
CA ASN A 87 21.89 1.64 -21.70
C ASN A 87 21.23 1.86 -23.06
N GLY A 88 20.28 2.77 -23.18
CA GLY A 88 19.66 3.03 -24.47
C GLY A 88 18.29 3.71 -24.43
N VAL A 89 17.47 3.42 -25.43
CA VAL A 89 16.12 3.98 -25.59
C VAL A 89 15.19 3.48 -24.47
N MET A 90 14.35 4.36 -23.96
CA MET A 90 13.34 3.99 -22.95
C MET A 90 12.37 2.93 -23.47
N LEU A 91 12.10 1.92 -22.68
CA LEU A 91 11.21 0.83 -23.00
C LEU A 91 9.76 1.32 -23.13
N GLY A 92 9.15 1.02 -24.26
CA GLY A 92 7.72 1.23 -24.47
C GLY A 92 6.87 0.13 -23.81
N LEU A 93 5.55 0.28 -23.94
CA LEU A 93 4.58 -0.66 -23.39
C LEU A 93 4.74 -2.07 -23.99
N ASN A 94 5.01 -2.19 -25.28
CA ASN A 94 5.20 -3.49 -25.91
C ASN A 94 6.53 -4.13 -25.51
N ASP A 95 7.57 -3.31 -25.34
CA ASP A 95 8.90 -3.79 -25.02
C ASP A 95 8.94 -4.40 -23.61
N ILE A 96 8.23 -3.81 -22.64
CA ILE A 96 8.24 -4.28 -21.24
C ILE A 96 7.71 -5.70 -21.10
N PHE A 97 6.80 -6.12 -21.99
CA PHE A 97 6.26 -7.49 -22.00
C PHE A 97 7.21 -8.51 -22.65
N THR A 98 8.21 -8.05 -23.40
CA THR A 98 9.17 -8.92 -24.10
C THR A 98 10.55 -8.96 -23.44
N GLN A 99 10.85 -8.02 -22.55
CA GLN A 99 12.17 -7.83 -21.92
C GLN A 99 12.53 -8.84 -20.82
N GLY A 100 11.58 -9.70 -20.40
CA GLY A 100 11.87 -10.78 -19.48
C GLY A 100 11.11 -10.73 -18.16
N LEU A 101 11.34 -11.77 -17.36
CA LEU A 101 10.55 -12.09 -16.15
C LEU A 101 10.65 -11.01 -15.05
N SER A 102 11.76 -10.27 -14.99
CA SER A 102 11.98 -9.25 -13.95
C SER A 102 10.91 -8.16 -13.97
N TYR A 103 10.46 -7.74 -15.14
CA TYR A 103 9.42 -6.72 -15.28
C TYR A 103 8.04 -7.22 -14.83
N TYR A 104 7.74 -8.51 -15.08
CA TYR A 104 6.50 -9.13 -14.58
C TYR A 104 6.49 -9.21 -13.04
N HIS A 105 7.64 -9.45 -12.40
CA HIS A 105 7.75 -9.41 -10.94
C HIS A 105 7.43 -8.02 -10.38
N VAL A 106 7.89 -6.95 -11.02
CA VAL A 106 7.55 -5.57 -10.61
C VAL A 106 6.06 -5.29 -10.78
N MET A 107 5.47 -5.64 -11.92
CA MET A 107 4.03 -5.48 -12.17
C MET A 107 3.20 -6.27 -11.15
N LEU A 108 3.59 -7.51 -10.86
CA LEU A 108 2.94 -8.36 -9.88
C LEU A 108 3.05 -7.75 -8.47
N ALA A 109 4.24 -7.30 -8.08
CA ALA A 109 4.46 -6.68 -6.78
C ALA A 109 3.59 -5.44 -6.57
N VAL A 110 3.51 -4.56 -7.57
CA VAL A 110 2.67 -3.36 -7.54
C VAL A 110 1.18 -3.71 -7.44
N THR A 111 0.73 -4.73 -8.18
CA THR A 111 -0.66 -5.21 -8.12
C THR A 111 -1.00 -5.78 -6.75
N LEU A 112 -0.11 -6.61 -6.19
CA LEU A 112 -0.31 -7.24 -4.88
C LEU A 112 -0.26 -6.21 -3.74
N LEU A 113 0.55 -5.15 -3.87
CA LEU A 113 0.52 -4.00 -2.97
C LEU A 113 -0.85 -3.32 -2.98
N GLY A 114 -1.41 -3.08 -4.18
CA GLY A 114 -2.76 -2.54 -4.32
C GLY A 114 -3.81 -3.42 -3.66
N ILE A 115 -3.81 -4.72 -3.94
CA ILE A 115 -4.74 -5.70 -3.34
C ILE A 115 -4.64 -5.68 -1.81
N SER A 116 -3.43 -5.71 -1.28
CA SER A 116 -3.19 -5.65 0.18
C SER A 116 -3.69 -4.34 0.79
N GLY A 117 -3.56 -3.22 0.05
CA GLY A 117 -4.11 -1.93 0.42
C GLY A 117 -5.61 -1.97 0.58
N GLY A 118 -6.34 -2.61 -0.35
CA GLY A 118 -7.78 -2.80 -0.26
C GLY A 118 -8.19 -3.60 0.98
N PHE A 119 -7.51 -4.72 1.26
CA PHE A 119 -7.75 -5.51 2.48
C PHE A 119 -7.47 -4.76 3.77
N TYR A 120 -6.53 -3.83 3.75
CA TYR A 120 -6.17 -3.04 4.92
C TYR A 120 -7.13 -1.89 5.18
N ILE A 121 -7.41 -1.09 4.15
CA ILE A 121 -8.08 0.21 4.35
C ILE A 121 -9.61 0.09 4.49
N VAL A 122 -10.23 -0.86 3.78
CA VAL A 122 -11.69 -1.01 3.77
C VAL A 122 -12.26 -1.31 5.17
N PRO A 123 -11.77 -2.33 5.91
CA PRO A 123 -12.31 -2.61 7.24
C PRO A 123 -12.00 -1.51 8.25
N LEU A 124 -10.88 -0.78 8.11
CA LEU A 124 -10.56 0.35 8.98
C LEU A 124 -11.53 1.53 8.79
N TYR A 125 -11.91 1.85 7.55
CA TYR A 125 -12.94 2.86 7.29
C TYR A 125 -14.32 2.40 7.76
N ALA A 126 -14.67 1.15 7.53
CA ALA A 126 -15.93 0.57 8.00
C ALA A 126 -16.03 0.63 9.54
N MET A 127 -14.96 0.24 10.23
CA MET A 127 -14.85 0.34 11.69
C MET A 127 -14.99 1.78 12.17
N MET A 128 -14.28 2.72 11.56
CA MET A 128 -14.36 4.13 11.93
C MET A 128 -15.80 4.65 11.82
N GLN A 129 -16.53 4.25 10.77
CA GLN A 129 -17.92 4.66 10.58
C GLN A 129 -18.88 3.96 11.53
N ALA A 130 -18.69 2.66 11.78
CA ALA A 130 -19.55 1.87 12.66
C ALA A 130 -19.47 2.34 14.13
N PHE A 131 -18.26 2.60 14.63
CA PHE A 131 -18.04 3.02 16.03
C PHE A 131 -18.20 4.54 16.25
N SER A 132 -18.46 5.31 15.20
CA SER A 132 -18.70 6.75 15.37
C SER A 132 -20.20 7.03 15.61
N PRO A 133 -20.55 7.77 16.69
CA PRO A 133 -21.92 8.21 16.92
C PRO A 133 -22.47 8.95 15.70
N ARG A 134 -23.73 8.69 15.32
CA ARG A 134 -24.34 9.27 14.11
C ARG A 134 -24.23 10.80 14.06
N SER A 135 -24.40 11.47 15.20
CA SER A 135 -24.30 12.93 15.33
C SER A 135 -22.89 13.50 15.12
N HIS A 136 -21.83 12.70 15.28
CA HIS A 136 -20.46 13.14 15.19
C HIS A 136 -19.69 12.52 14.01
N ARG A 137 -20.32 11.62 13.26
CA ARG A 137 -19.67 10.84 12.17
C ARG A 137 -18.98 11.73 11.14
N ALA A 138 -19.63 12.81 10.71
CA ALA A 138 -19.06 13.77 9.76
C ALA A 138 -17.77 14.42 10.32
N ARG A 139 -17.76 14.79 11.61
CA ARG A 139 -16.58 15.38 12.27
C ARG A 139 -15.44 14.39 12.39
N VAL A 140 -15.74 13.13 12.71
CA VAL A 140 -14.72 12.06 12.79
C VAL A 140 -14.09 11.82 11.41
N VAL A 141 -14.89 11.75 10.35
CA VAL A 141 -14.40 11.61 8.98
C VAL A 141 -13.53 12.81 8.58
N ALA A 142 -14.00 14.04 8.89
CA ALA A 142 -13.23 15.26 8.59
C ALA A 142 -11.88 15.26 9.33
N ALA A 143 -11.85 14.94 10.62
CA ALA A 143 -10.62 14.84 11.40
C ALA A 143 -9.68 13.76 10.85
N ASN A 144 -10.21 12.60 10.47
CA ASN A 144 -9.43 11.54 9.82
C ASN A 144 -8.81 12.03 8.50
N ASN A 145 -9.55 12.77 7.68
CA ASN A 145 -9.03 13.29 6.41
C ASN A 145 -7.93 14.33 6.61
N ILE A 146 -8.04 15.18 7.63
CA ILE A 146 -6.98 16.12 8.01
C ILE A 146 -5.71 15.35 8.43
N LEU A 147 -5.85 14.33 9.28
CA LEU A 147 -4.73 13.48 9.68
C LEU A 147 -4.11 12.75 8.48
N ASN A 148 -4.94 12.24 7.57
CA ASN A 148 -4.46 11.60 6.34
C ASN A 148 -3.63 12.58 5.49
N ALA A 149 -4.10 13.83 5.33
CA ALA A 149 -3.36 14.87 4.61
C ALA A 149 -2.01 15.18 5.27
N VAL A 150 -1.96 15.30 6.61
CA VAL A 150 -0.71 15.49 7.35
C VAL A 150 0.27 14.33 7.10
N PHE A 151 -0.21 13.10 7.13
CA PHE A 151 0.62 11.91 6.86
C PHE A 151 1.09 11.84 5.40
N MET A 152 0.26 12.26 4.43
CA MET A 152 0.67 12.37 3.02
C MET A 152 1.76 13.43 2.82
N VAL A 153 1.64 14.60 3.45
CA VAL A 153 2.68 15.63 3.42
C VAL A 153 3.96 15.13 4.09
N SER A 154 3.84 14.46 5.23
CA SER A 154 4.99 13.85 5.92
C SER A 154 5.70 12.80 5.04
N SER A 155 4.94 12.02 4.28
CA SER A 155 5.47 11.05 3.31
C SER A 155 6.26 11.75 2.18
N ALA A 156 5.75 12.86 1.65
CA ALA A 156 6.44 13.63 0.64
C ALA A 156 7.76 14.21 1.17
N LEU A 157 7.73 14.83 2.36
CA LEU A 157 8.93 15.35 3.02
C LEU A 157 9.95 14.24 3.32
N PHE A 158 9.49 13.10 3.80
CA PHE A 158 10.33 11.91 4.02
C PHE A 158 10.99 11.45 2.73
N SER A 159 10.25 11.35 1.63
CA SER A 159 10.79 10.94 0.32
C SER A 159 11.82 11.95 -0.20
N ILE A 160 11.55 13.26 -0.10
CA ILE A 160 12.50 14.31 -0.48
C ILE A 160 13.77 14.20 0.36
N PHE A 161 13.64 14.00 1.67
CA PHE A 161 14.77 13.89 2.58
C PHE A 161 15.67 12.69 2.20
N ILE A 162 15.09 11.54 1.97
CA ILE A 162 15.84 10.33 1.59
C ILE A 162 16.45 10.44 0.19
N LEU A 163 15.65 10.81 -0.80
CA LEU A 163 16.08 10.75 -2.21
C LEU A 163 16.90 11.96 -2.63
N SER A 164 16.52 13.18 -2.20
CA SER A 164 17.15 14.41 -2.70
C SER A 164 18.30 14.90 -1.80
N ILE A 165 18.15 14.82 -0.47
CA ILE A 165 19.17 15.27 0.46
C ILE A 165 20.24 14.23 0.66
N PHE A 166 19.85 12.99 1.00
CA PHE A 166 20.81 11.88 1.19
C PHE A 166 21.22 11.20 -0.12
N LYS A 167 20.54 11.48 -1.25
CA LYS A 167 20.80 10.88 -2.56
C LYS A 167 20.79 9.34 -2.52
N ILE A 168 19.89 8.78 -1.71
CA ILE A 168 19.73 7.35 -1.52
C ILE A 168 18.85 6.80 -2.64
N ASP A 169 19.16 5.60 -3.14
CA ASP A 169 18.39 4.93 -4.20
C ASP A 169 16.94 4.64 -3.74
N ILE A 170 16.01 4.72 -4.68
CA ILE A 170 14.59 4.49 -4.44
C ILE A 170 14.29 3.07 -3.91
N LYS A 171 15.10 2.07 -4.28
CA LYS A 171 14.99 0.72 -3.73
C LYS A 171 15.20 0.69 -2.21
N ILE A 172 16.11 1.52 -1.72
CA ILE A 172 16.37 1.67 -0.29
C ILE A 172 15.22 2.42 0.39
N LEU A 173 14.67 3.48 -0.24
CA LEU A 173 13.47 4.15 0.26
C LEU A 173 12.31 3.15 0.43
N PHE A 174 12.05 2.30 -0.57
CA PHE A 174 11.02 1.27 -0.50
C PHE A 174 11.30 0.25 0.60
N SER A 175 12.55 -0.16 0.77
CA SER A 175 12.96 -1.07 1.85
C SER A 175 12.78 -0.44 3.24
N ILE A 176 13.16 0.83 3.42
CA ILE A 176 12.93 1.57 4.68
C ILE A 176 11.43 1.67 4.96
N THR A 177 10.62 2.01 3.96
CA THR A 177 9.16 2.10 4.10
C THR A 177 8.55 0.74 4.45
N ALA A 178 9.07 -0.36 3.89
CA ALA A 178 8.67 -1.72 4.22
C ALA A 178 9.02 -2.09 5.68
N ILE A 179 10.22 -1.71 6.16
CA ILE A 179 10.62 -1.91 7.56
C ILE A 179 9.72 -1.12 8.50
N LEU A 180 9.46 0.15 8.20
CA LEU A 180 8.54 0.98 8.98
C LEU A 180 7.13 0.37 9.01
N SER A 181 6.69 -0.18 7.87
CA SER A 181 5.41 -0.90 7.78
C SER A 181 5.41 -2.17 8.63
N ALA A 182 6.51 -2.92 8.67
CA ALA A 182 6.65 -4.11 9.53
C ALA A 182 6.54 -3.75 11.01
N ILE A 183 7.23 -2.70 11.44
CA ILE A 183 7.18 -2.19 12.82
C ILE A 183 5.76 -1.75 13.16
N PHE A 184 5.14 -0.94 12.29
CA PHE A 184 3.78 -0.46 12.49
C PHE A 184 2.76 -1.62 12.50
N THR A 185 2.89 -2.57 11.59
CA THR A 185 2.05 -3.77 11.52
C THR A 185 2.15 -4.57 12.82
N THR A 186 3.34 -4.80 13.32
CA THR A 186 3.56 -5.51 14.59
C THR A 186 2.87 -4.79 15.74
N TRP A 187 3.07 -3.48 15.86
CA TRP A 187 2.38 -2.66 16.87
C TRP A 187 0.84 -2.72 16.71
N LEU A 188 0.34 -2.63 15.50
CA LEU A 188 -1.09 -2.69 15.19
C LEU A 188 -1.69 -4.05 15.59
N LEU A 189 -1.00 -5.15 15.30
CA LEU A 189 -1.42 -6.50 15.67
C LEU A 189 -1.54 -6.67 17.18
N PHE A 190 -0.58 -6.13 17.95
CA PHE A 190 -0.68 -6.13 19.41
C PHE A 190 -1.90 -5.36 19.92
N ARG A 191 -2.22 -4.22 19.29
CA ARG A 191 -3.40 -3.40 19.66
C ARG A 191 -4.72 -4.03 19.25
N LEU A 192 -4.76 -4.76 18.15
CA LEU A 192 -5.98 -5.40 17.65
C LEU A 192 -6.32 -6.72 18.35
N LYS A 193 -5.34 -7.42 18.93
CA LYS A 193 -5.56 -8.70 19.64
C LYS A 193 -6.76 -8.72 20.56
N PRO A 194 -6.93 -7.78 21.54
CA PRO A 194 -8.06 -7.80 22.43
C PRO A 194 -9.41 -7.55 21.72
N MET A 195 -9.42 -6.72 20.68
CA MET A 195 -10.63 -6.44 19.90
C MET A 195 -11.05 -7.64 19.05
N LEU A 196 -10.10 -8.36 18.48
CA LEU A 196 -10.34 -9.59 17.71
C LEU A 196 -10.86 -10.72 18.63
N ALA A 197 -10.33 -10.84 19.84
CA ALA A 197 -10.80 -11.80 20.83
C ALA A 197 -12.25 -11.51 21.25
N ALA A 198 -12.59 -10.25 21.51
CA ALA A 198 -13.95 -9.84 21.85
C ALA A 198 -14.96 -10.13 20.73
N GLN A 199 -14.57 -9.92 19.47
CA GLN A 199 -15.41 -10.22 18.31
C GLN A 199 -15.65 -11.72 18.12
N GLN A 200 -14.68 -12.57 18.47
CA GLN A 200 -14.85 -14.03 18.45
C GLN A 200 -15.83 -14.55 19.49
N HIS A 201 -15.87 -13.95 20.69
CA HIS A 201 -16.83 -14.36 21.73
C HIS A 201 -18.25 -14.02 21.33
N GLN A 202 -18.50 -12.86 20.73
CA GLN A 202 -19.84 -12.48 20.25
C GLN A 202 -20.37 -13.41 19.15
N THR A 203 -19.51 -13.86 18.21
CA THR A 203 -19.93 -14.80 17.13
C THR A 203 -20.14 -16.23 17.59
N LEU A 204 -19.82 -16.60 18.83
CA LEU A 204 -20.07 -17.92 19.39
C LEU A 204 -21.33 -17.93 20.30
N GLU A 205 -21.86 -16.76 20.63
CA GLU A 205 -23.07 -16.61 21.46
C GLU A 205 -24.34 -16.38 20.63
N ASP A 206 -24.19 -16.04 19.33
CA ASP A 206 -25.25 -15.91 18.32
C ASP A 206 -25.40 -17.22 17.50
#